data_5c823b47699a2ddc7f0df27fb9cb45a8
#
_entry.id   5c823b47699a2ddc7f0df27fb9cb45a8
#
_cell.length_a   1.000
_cell.length_b   1.000
_cell.length_c   1.000
_cell.angle_alpha   90.00
_cell.angle_beta   90.00
_cell.angle_gamma   90.00
#
_symmetry.space_group_name_H-M   'P 1'
#
loop_
_entity.id
_entity.type
_entity.pdbx_description
1 polymer ?
#
loop_
_entity_poly.entity_id
_entity_poly.type
_entity_poly.pdbx_seq_one_letter_code
_entity_poly.pdbx_strand_id
1 'polypeptide(L)'
;MKYLHTMLRIKDEETSLKFFVDALGLKEIRRIPVEEGRFTLFFLAAEGDEESQIELTYNWDGDDLGEGSRNFGHLAYQVENIYDVCQRLKEKGVEINRPPRDGRMAFVKSPDNISIEILQKGDALEPVEPWLSMENIGTW
;
A
#
# COMPACT_ATOMS: atom_id res chain seq x y z
N MET A 1 -5.17 1.62 15.25
CA MET A 1 -4.71 1.06 13.96
C MET A 1 -5.91 0.43 13.27
N LYS A 2 -6.11 0.73 12.00
CA LYS A 2 -7.18 0.16 11.17
C LYS A 2 -6.55 -0.46 9.92
N TYR A 3 -6.95 -1.68 9.56
CA TYR A 3 -6.62 -2.28 8.26
C TYR A 3 -7.28 -1.48 7.14
N LEU A 4 -6.59 -1.27 6.03
CA LEU A 4 -7.12 -0.55 4.86
C LEU A 4 -7.31 -1.47 3.66
N HIS A 5 -6.23 -2.09 3.19
CA HIS A 5 -6.28 -2.92 1.99
C HIS A 5 -5.11 -3.89 1.90
N THR A 6 -5.28 -4.88 1.03
CA THR A 6 -4.19 -5.68 0.47
C THR A 6 -3.94 -5.21 -0.96
N MET A 7 -2.70 -4.88 -1.30
CA MET A 7 -2.30 -4.50 -2.65
C MET A 7 -1.84 -5.72 -3.45
N LEU A 8 -2.38 -5.84 -4.66
CA LEU A 8 -2.05 -6.88 -5.63
C LEU A 8 -1.66 -6.23 -6.96
N ARG A 9 -0.59 -6.69 -7.58
CA ARG A 9 -0.22 -6.27 -8.94
C ARG A 9 -0.98 -7.08 -9.97
N ILE A 10 -1.49 -6.41 -11.00
CA ILE A 10 -2.20 -7.04 -12.11
C ILE A 10 -1.48 -6.74 -13.43
N LYS A 11 -1.53 -7.69 -14.36
CA LYS A 11 -0.87 -7.58 -15.66
C LYS A 11 -1.70 -6.84 -16.70
N ASP A 12 -3.01 -6.99 -16.62
CA ASP A 12 -3.96 -6.44 -17.59
C ASP A 12 -5.22 -5.95 -16.87
N GLU A 13 -5.58 -4.70 -17.11
CA GLU A 13 -6.71 -4.04 -16.47
C GLU A 13 -8.05 -4.69 -16.86
N GLU A 14 -8.28 -4.91 -18.15
CA GLU A 14 -9.57 -5.37 -18.65
C GLU A 14 -9.88 -6.80 -18.16
N THR A 15 -8.95 -7.72 -18.30
CA THR A 15 -9.13 -9.11 -17.86
C THR A 15 -9.24 -9.23 -16.35
N SER A 16 -8.49 -8.42 -15.59
CA SER A 16 -8.58 -8.41 -14.14
C SER A 16 -9.93 -7.87 -13.66
N LEU A 17 -10.42 -6.78 -14.22
CA LEU A 17 -11.73 -6.23 -13.85
C LEU A 17 -12.87 -7.16 -14.27
N LYS A 18 -12.81 -7.82 -15.43
CA LYS A 18 -13.76 -8.86 -15.79
C LYS A 18 -13.81 -10.00 -14.77
N PHE A 19 -12.65 -10.38 -14.21
CA PHE A 19 -12.62 -11.41 -13.17
C PHE A 19 -13.17 -10.89 -11.83
N PHE A 20 -12.59 -9.82 -11.30
CA PHE A 20 -12.92 -9.35 -9.95
C PHE A 20 -14.31 -8.69 -9.87
N VAL A 21 -14.71 -7.94 -10.89
CA VAL A 21 -16.00 -7.23 -10.89
C VAL A 21 -17.09 -8.09 -11.50
N ASP A 22 -16.94 -8.53 -12.77
CA ASP A 22 -18.05 -9.18 -13.48
C ASP A 22 -18.27 -10.62 -13.01
N ALA A 23 -17.21 -11.40 -12.81
CA ALA A 23 -17.31 -12.81 -12.44
C ALA A 23 -17.40 -13.03 -10.92
N LEU A 24 -16.53 -12.35 -10.13
CA LEU A 24 -16.51 -12.50 -8.67
C LEU A 24 -17.55 -11.62 -7.96
N GLY A 25 -18.01 -10.55 -8.61
CA GLY A 25 -19.07 -9.68 -8.11
C GLY A 25 -18.61 -8.58 -7.15
N LEU A 26 -17.30 -8.25 -7.13
CA LEU A 26 -16.83 -7.09 -6.37
C LEU A 26 -17.29 -5.79 -7.04
N LYS A 27 -17.43 -4.76 -6.24
CA LYS A 27 -17.72 -3.40 -6.72
C LYS A 27 -16.44 -2.58 -6.82
N GLU A 28 -16.28 -1.85 -7.91
CA GLU A 28 -15.24 -0.82 -8.00
C GLU A 28 -15.66 0.37 -7.13
N ILE A 29 -14.93 0.61 -6.04
CA ILE A 29 -15.19 1.71 -5.11
C ILE A 29 -14.58 3.00 -5.61
N ARG A 30 -13.36 2.92 -6.17
CA ARG A 30 -12.66 4.06 -6.74
C ARG A 30 -11.56 3.61 -7.68
N ARG A 31 -11.18 4.52 -8.59
CA ARG A 31 -10.07 4.35 -9.54
C ARG A 31 -9.22 5.60 -9.49
N ILE A 32 -7.90 5.44 -9.42
CA ILE A 32 -6.94 6.54 -9.31
C ILE A 32 -5.82 6.33 -10.32
N PRO A 33 -5.83 7.01 -11.47
CA PRO A 33 -4.66 7.07 -12.35
C PRO A 33 -3.60 7.97 -11.71
N VAL A 34 -2.36 7.50 -11.68
CA VAL A 34 -1.20 8.22 -11.15
C VAL A 34 -0.22 8.45 -12.29
N GLU A 35 -0.35 9.59 -12.97
CA GLU A 35 0.42 9.94 -14.18
C GLU A 35 1.92 9.98 -13.91
N GLU A 36 2.34 10.61 -12.83
CA GLU A 36 3.75 10.73 -12.44
C GLU A 36 4.40 9.36 -12.21
N GLY A 37 3.66 8.42 -11.60
CA GLY A 37 4.12 7.06 -11.31
C GLY A 37 3.85 6.06 -12.42
N ARG A 38 3.07 6.45 -13.46
CA ARG A 38 2.67 5.61 -14.61
C ARG A 38 1.98 4.31 -14.19
N PHE A 39 0.98 4.43 -13.29
CA PHE A 39 0.15 3.29 -12.87
C PHE A 39 -1.29 3.74 -12.56
N THR A 40 -2.20 2.77 -12.53
CA THR A 40 -3.58 2.96 -12.08
C THR A 40 -3.87 2.07 -10.90
N LEU A 41 -4.53 2.63 -9.88
CA LEU A 41 -5.03 1.90 -8.71
C LEU A 41 -6.54 1.69 -8.85
N PHE A 42 -6.99 0.45 -8.61
CA PHE A 42 -8.41 0.09 -8.54
C PHE A 42 -8.70 -0.44 -7.14
N PHE A 43 -9.58 0.21 -6.41
CA PHE A 43 -10.03 -0.26 -5.10
C PHE A 43 -11.36 -0.98 -5.26
N LEU A 44 -11.37 -2.27 -4.92
CA LEU A 44 -12.53 -3.12 -5.05
C LEU A 44 -12.95 -3.66 -3.67
N ALA A 45 -14.25 -3.85 -3.46
CA ALA A 45 -14.77 -4.43 -2.23
C ALA A 45 -16.03 -5.26 -2.51
N ALA A 46 -16.36 -6.16 -1.58
CA ALA A 46 -17.64 -6.85 -1.61
C ALA A 46 -18.79 -5.90 -1.26
N GLU A 47 -19.98 -6.18 -1.78
CA GLU A 47 -21.19 -5.43 -1.42
C GLU A 47 -21.50 -5.61 0.08
N GLY A 48 -21.68 -4.50 0.78
CA GLY A 48 -21.94 -4.49 2.23
C GLY A 48 -20.69 -4.61 3.10
N ASP A 49 -19.48 -4.66 2.51
CA ASP A 49 -18.19 -4.66 3.21
C ASP A 49 -17.19 -3.74 2.51
N GLU A 50 -17.62 -2.52 2.19
CA GLU A 50 -16.85 -1.53 1.44
C GLU A 50 -15.60 -1.04 2.18
N GLU A 51 -15.48 -1.36 3.46
CA GLU A 51 -14.27 -1.05 4.24
C GLU A 51 -13.14 -2.08 4.06
N SER A 52 -13.45 -3.32 3.65
CA SER A 52 -12.47 -4.39 3.43
C SER A 52 -12.06 -4.44 1.97
N GLN A 53 -11.16 -3.55 1.59
CA GLN A 53 -10.78 -3.37 0.18
C GLN A 53 -9.58 -4.22 -0.23
N ILE A 54 -9.54 -4.59 -1.50
CA ILE A 54 -8.30 -4.92 -2.21
C ILE A 54 -7.93 -3.74 -3.11
N GLU A 55 -6.64 -3.49 -3.28
CA GLU A 55 -6.10 -2.53 -4.23
C GLU A 55 -5.42 -3.30 -5.36
N LEU A 56 -5.93 -3.16 -6.58
CA LEU A 56 -5.24 -3.68 -7.76
C LEU A 56 -4.37 -2.57 -8.33
N THR A 57 -3.09 -2.86 -8.55
CA THR A 57 -2.14 -1.92 -9.18
C THR A 57 -1.80 -2.41 -10.57
N TYR A 58 -2.14 -1.60 -11.57
CA TYR A 58 -1.78 -1.80 -12.97
C TYR A 58 -0.67 -0.83 -13.36
N ASN A 59 0.53 -1.34 -13.63
CA ASN A 59 1.66 -0.54 -14.13
C ASN A 59 1.58 -0.43 -15.65
N TRP A 60 1.54 0.81 -16.18
CA TRP A 60 1.37 1.08 -17.60
C TRP A 60 2.52 0.59 -18.48
N ASP A 61 3.72 0.55 -17.91
CA ASP A 61 4.92 0.05 -18.60
C ASP A 61 5.08 -1.49 -18.47
N GLY A 62 4.10 -2.13 -17.83
CA GLY A 62 4.03 -3.56 -17.62
C GLY A 62 4.75 -4.03 -16.36
N ASP A 63 4.37 -5.20 -15.91
CA ASP A 63 5.00 -5.98 -14.84
C ASP A 63 5.31 -7.38 -15.33
N ASP A 64 6.42 -7.96 -14.90
CA ASP A 64 6.67 -9.39 -15.09
C ASP A 64 5.90 -10.19 -14.03
N LEU A 65 4.63 -10.43 -14.32
CA LEU A 65 3.69 -11.17 -13.48
C LEU A 65 3.44 -12.59 -14.03
N GLY A 66 4.51 -13.27 -14.44
CA GLY A 66 4.48 -14.68 -14.81
C GLY A 66 4.34 -15.61 -13.61
N GLU A 67 4.42 -16.92 -13.87
CA GLU A 67 4.40 -17.94 -12.81
C GLU A 67 5.55 -17.72 -11.82
N GLY A 68 5.23 -17.62 -10.51
CA GLY A 68 6.19 -17.32 -9.46
C GLY A 68 6.51 -15.83 -9.27
N SER A 69 5.81 -14.94 -9.94
CA SER A 69 6.01 -13.49 -9.86
C SER A 69 5.45 -12.88 -8.57
N ARG A 70 5.76 -11.59 -8.36
CA ARG A 70 5.40 -10.81 -7.17
C ARG A 70 4.05 -10.09 -7.32
N ASN A 71 2.96 -10.84 -7.48
CA ASN A 71 1.61 -10.27 -7.51
C ASN A 71 1.26 -9.55 -6.20
N PHE A 72 1.53 -10.20 -5.06
CA PHE A 72 1.31 -9.60 -3.75
C PHE A 72 2.28 -8.43 -3.53
N GLY A 73 1.76 -7.28 -3.10
CA GLY A 73 2.53 -6.09 -2.78
C GLY A 73 2.73 -5.91 -1.29
N HIS A 74 1.68 -5.48 -0.57
CA HIS A 74 1.77 -5.15 0.85
C HIS A 74 0.41 -5.24 1.56
N LEU A 75 0.45 -5.19 2.89
CA LEU A 75 -0.70 -4.90 3.74
C LEU A 75 -0.64 -3.45 4.19
N ALA A 76 -1.76 -2.72 4.14
CA ALA A 76 -1.81 -1.32 4.55
C ALA A 76 -2.63 -1.13 5.83
N TYR A 77 -2.08 -0.32 6.76
CA TYR A 77 -2.74 0.04 8.01
C TYR A 77 -2.74 1.55 8.22
N GLN A 78 -3.88 2.08 8.65
CA GLN A 78 -4.03 3.47 9.08
C GLN A 78 -3.76 3.61 10.58
N VAL A 79 -3.07 4.68 10.95
CA VAL A 79 -2.71 5.00 12.34
C VAL A 79 -3.04 6.44 12.70
N GLU A 80 -3.27 6.72 13.97
CA GLU A 80 -3.61 8.07 14.44
C GLU A 80 -2.40 9.02 14.41
N ASN A 81 -1.19 8.51 14.67
CA ASN A 81 0.06 9.26 14.59
C ASN A 81 1.17 8.35 14.04
N ILE A 82 1.62 8.65 12.84
CA ILE A 82 2.62 7.83 12.13
C ILE A 82 4.00 7.90 12.81
N TYR A 83 4.35 9.05 13.39
CA TYR A 83 5.65 9.22 14.05
C TYR A 83 5.74 8.37 15.33
N ASP A 84 4.68 8.37 16.15
CA ASP A 84 4.62 7.56 17.37
C ASP A 84 4.72 6.06 17.06
N VAL A 85 4.05 5.63 15.98
CA VAL A 85 4.09 4.23 15.55
C VAL A 85 5.47 3.85 15.04
N CYS A 86 6.08 4.67 14.18
CA CYS A 86 7.42 4.43 13.67
C CYS A 86 8.48 4.45 14.78
N GLN A 87 8.35 5.36 15.75
CA GLN A 87 9.24 5.44 16.89
C GLN A 87 9.16 4.17 17.76
N ARG A 88 7.95 3.73 18.07
CA ARG A 88 7.72 2.47 18.82
C ARG A 88 8.29 1.25 18.08
N LEU A 89 8.10 1.17 16.75
CA LEU A 89 8.66 0.08 15.95
C LEU A 89 10.19 0.07 16.00
N LYS A 90 10.81 1.24 15.85
CA LYS A 90 12.27 1.41 15.94
C LYS A 90 12.80 1.00 17.33
N GLU A 91 12.13 1.38 18.40
CA GLU A 91 12.49 0.98 19.79
C GLU A 91 12.37 -0.53 20.03
N LYS A 92 11.52 -1.22 19.25
CA LYS A 92 11.38 -2.68 19.24
C LYS A 92 12.35 -3.37 18.28
N GLY A 93 13.28 -2.64 17.66
CA GLY A 93 14.28 -3.19 16.76
C GLY A 93 13.79 -3.43 15.33
N VAL A 94 12.61 -2.90 14.97
CA VAL A 94 12.11 -2.97 13.59
C VAL A 94 12.77 -1.87 12.76
N GLU A 95 13.35 -2.27 11.62
CA GLU A 95 13.92 -1.34 10.65
C GLU A 95 12.79 -0.59 9.92
N ILE A 96 12.93 0.74 9.81
CA ILE A 96 12.00 1.56 9.02
C ILE A 96 12.56 1.68 7.61
N ASN A 97 12.04 0.88 6.68
CA ASN A 97 12.54 0.80 5.30
C ASN A 97 12.29 2.09 4.51
N ARG A 98 11.08 2.65 4.60
CA ARG A 98 10.75 3.98 4.13
C ARG A 98 10.29 4.84 5.31
N PRO A 99 11.11 5.80 5.75
CA PRO A 99 10.73 6.71 6.83
C PRO A 99 9.55 7.63 6.44
N PRO A 100 8.73 8.08 7.41
CA PRO A 100 7.60 8.97 7.17
C PRO A 100 8.04 10.43 6.99
N ARG A 101 8.93 10.71 6.02
CA ARG A 101 9.48 12.05 5.76
C ARG A 101 8.43 13.10 5.41
N ASP A 102 7.36 12.65 4.76
CA ASP A 102 6.23 13.47 4.33
C ASP A 102 5.11 13.57 5.38
N GLY A 103 5.32 13.00 6.57
CA GLY A 103 4.30 12.94 7.62
C GLY A 103 3.09 12.06 7.26
N ARG A 104 3.14 11.31 6.16
CA ARG A 104 1.98 10.58 5.63
C ARG A 104 2.15 9.09 5.52
N MET A 105 3.29 8.60 5.04
CA MET A 105 3.48 7.20 4.69
C MET A 105 4.84 6.67 5.13
N ALA A 106 4.85 5.46 5.68
CA ALA A 106 6.05 4.71 6.01
C ALA A 106 5.92 3.26 5.54
N PHE A 107 7.05 2.59 5.34
CA PHE A 107 7.10 1.15 5.11
C PHE A 107 8.07 0.48 6.08
N VAL A 108 7.64 -0.67 6.57
CA VAL A 108 8.45 -1.62 7.33
C VAL A 108 8.26 -3.02 6.77
N LYS A 109 9.07 -3.98 7.19
CA LYS A 109 8.92 -5.39 6.83
C LYS A 109 8.78 -6.27 8.05
N SER A 110 7.96 -7.33 7.90
CA SER A 110 7.94 -8.42 8.86
C SER A 110 9.22 -9.26 8.79
N PRO A 111 9.48 -10.15 9.79
CA PRO A 111 10.61 -11.08 9.72
C PRO A 111 10.62 -11.97 8.46
N ASP A 112 9.44 -12.28 7.91
CA ASP A 112 9.27 -13.05 6.67
C ASP A 112 9.25 -12.18 5.40
N ASN A 113 9.75 -10.95 5.50
CA ASN A 113 9.90 -10.01 4.39
C ASN A 113 8.58 -9.55 3.76
N ILE A 114 7.47 -9.56 4.52
CA ILE A 114 6.19 -9.03 4.10
C ILE A 114 6.19 -7.51 4.30
N SER A 115 5.93 -6.75 3.23
CA SER A 115 5.83 -5.29 3.28
C SER A 115 4.56 -4.85 4.02
N ILE A 116 4.72 -3.91 4.94
CA ILE A 116 3.64 -3.27 5.68
C ILE A 116 3.70 -1.78 5.42
N GLU A 117 2.66 -1.25 4.82
CA GLU A 117 2.46 0.19 4.65
C GLU A 117 1.76 0.76 5.88
N ILE A 118 2.28 1.87 6.40
CA ILE A 118 1.69 2.61 7.52
C ILE A 118 1.29 3.98 7.01
N LEU A 119 0.03 4.32 7.14
CA LEU A 119 -0.56 5.56 6.63
C LEU A 119 -1.09 6.42 7.78
N GLN A 120 -0.78 7.72 7.72
CA GLN A 120 -1.36 8.72 8.62
C GLN A 120 -2.86 8.86 8.36
N LYS A 121 -3.67 8.86 9.41
CA LYS A 121 -5.10 9.19 9.34
C LYS A 121 -5.29 10.68 9.12
N GLY A 122 -6.16 11.03 8.17
CA GLY A 122 -6.44 12.44 7.84
C GLY A 122 -5.30 13.08 7.04
N ASP A 123 -4.97 14.32 7.37
CA ASP A 123 -3.92 15.08 6.70
C ASP A 123 -2.52 14.59 7.11
N ALA A 124 -1.55 14.86 6.24
CA ALA A 124 -0.16 14.60 6.57
C ALA A 124 0.28 15.46 7.78
N LEU A 125 1.06 14.87 8.68
CA LEU A 125 1.67 15.63 9.76
C LEU A 125 2.82 16.50 9.23
N GLU A 126 3.11 17.59 9.96
CA GLU A 126 4.28 18.43 9.62
C GLU A 126 5.57 17.59 9.64
N PRO A 127 6.42 17.68 8.60
CA PRO A 127 7.70 16.98 8.56
C PRO A 127 8.59 17.37 9.75
N VAL A 128 9.12 16.36 10.45
CA VAL A 128 9.97 16.55 11.63
C VAL A 128 11.19 15.64 11.61
N GLU A 129 12.27 16.11 12.24
CA GLU A 129 13.44 15.25 12.48
C GLU A 129 13.15 14.21 13.58
N PRO A 130 13.77 13.02 13.56
CA PRO A 130 14.81 12.61 12.61
C PRO A 130 14.26 12.06 11.28
N TRP A 131 12.94 11.96 11.12
CA TRP A 131 12.32 11.33 9.97
C TRP A 131 12.58 12.07 8.65
N LEU A 132 12.59 13.40 8.70
CA LEU A 132 12.76 14.26 7.52
C LEU A 132 14.06 13.97 6.76
N SER A 133 15.17 13.81 7.48
CA SER A 133 16.49 13.56 6.90
C SER A 133 16.86 12.07 6.76
N MET A 134 16.02 11.16 7.27
CA MET A 134 16.29 9.74 7.27
C MET A 134 16.15 9.14 5.86
N GLU A 135 17.18 8.42 5.41
CA GLU A 135 17.16 7.76 4.09
C GLU A 135 16.36 6.44 4.10
N ASN A 136 16.01 5.97 2.90
CA ASN A 136 15.43 4.64 2.72
C ASN A 136 16.47 3.55 2.97
N ILE A 137 16.03 2.42 3.51
CA ILE A 137 16.85 1.24 3.74
C ILE A 137 16.26 0.08 2.95
N GLY A 138 17.03 -0.47 2.01
CA GLY A 138 16.59 -1.59 1.18
C GLY A 138 15.41 -1.24 0.25
N THR A 139 14.54 -2.22 0.03
CA THR A 139 13.33 -2.12 -0.79
C THR A 139 12.12 -2.58 0.01
N TRP A 140 10.93 -2.11 -0.35
CA TRP A 140 9.67 -2.49 0.30
C TRP A 140 8.58 -2.84 -0.72
#